data_f55216e794e7d5022057752d770793ff
#
_entry.id   f55216e794e7d5022057752d770793ff
#
_cell.length_a   1.000
_cell.length_b   1.000
_cell.length_c   1.000
_cell.angle_alpha   90.00
_cell.angle_beta   90.00
_cell.angle_gamma   90.00
#
_symmetry.space_group_name_H-M   'P 1'
#
loop_
_entity.id
_entity.type
_entity.pdbx_description
1 polymer ?
#
loop_
_entity_poly.entity_id
_entity_poly.type
_entity_poly.pdbx_seq_one_letter_code
_entity_poly.pdbx_strand_id
1 'polypeptide(L)'
;MGIIIGSPLQQGALAHVYEEEVERGARWLSPPRRQQYKKLYALVGELGVELPELALRFVLSNPDISTVLMGARSVQEVEQNVAAAQKGALEEEVLEQIQEIADMVPFRPFEEPFGLPFTRDYKGPGGA
;
A
#
# COMPACT_ATOMS: atom_id res chain seq x y z
N MET A 1 15.67 -6.46 -20.70
CA MET A 1 15.81 -6.90 -19.29
C MET A 1 14.42 -6.88 -18.66
N GLY A 2 14.01 -7.93 -17.94
CA GLY A 2 12.71 -7.97 -17.27
C GLY A 2 12.82 -7.38 -15.85
N ILE A 3 11.74 -6.71 -15.40
CA ILE A 3 11.63 -6.14 -14.03
C ILE A 3 10.62 -6.96 -13.26
N ILE A 4 11.04 -7.48 -12.11
CA ILE A 4 10.18 -8.22 -11.16
C ILE A 4 10.00 -7.37 -9.91
N ILE A 5 8.74 -7.10 -9.55
CA ILE A 5 8.41 -6.36 -8.31
C ILE A 5 8.03 -7.36 -7.22
N GLY A 6 8.71 -7.26 -6.09
CA GLY A 6 8.34 -7.96 -4.86
C GLY A 6 7.64 -7.03 -3.86
N SER A 7 6.91 -7.63 -2.92
CA SER A 7 6.25 -6.92 -1.81
C SER A 7 5.31 -5.77 -2.22
N PRO A 8 4.39 -5.96 -3.18
CA PRO A 8 3.51 -4.90 -3.65
C PRO A 8 2.59 -4.34 -2.55
N LEU A 9 2.37 -5.08 -1.47
CA LEU A 9 1.60 -4.65 -0.30
C LEU A 9 2.47 -4.07 0.83
N GLN A 10 3.70 -3.70 0.53
CA GLN A 10 4.61 -3.06 1.49
C GLN A 10 4.65 -3.79 2.84
N GLN A 11 4.98 -5.07 2.82
CA GLN A 11 5.07 -5.92 4.03
C GLN A 11 3.78 -5.95 4.87
N GLY A 12 2.62 -5.86 4.21
CA GLY A 12 1.31 -5.90 4.84
C GLY A 12 0.70 -4.54 5.18
N ALA A 13 1.43 -3.44 5.01
CA ALA A 13 0.90 -2.10 5.27
C ALA A 13 -0.30 -1.73 4.36
N LEU A 14 -0.36 -2.31 3.18
CA LEU A 14 -1.44 -2.11 2.20
C LEU A 14 -2.37 -3.34 2.08
N ALA A 15 -2.24 -4.31 2.98
CA ALA A 15 -3.09 -5.50 2.98
C ALA A 15 -4.49 -5.25 3.54
N HIS A 16 -4.62 -4.26 4.43
CA HIS A 16 -5.86 -3.89 5.10
C HIS A 16 -5.91 -2.38 5.33
N VAL A 17 -7.11 -1.87 5.56
CA VAL A 17 -7.32 -0.54 6.12
C VAL A 17 -7.18 -0.63 7.64
N TYR A 18 -6.16 0.01 8.20
CA TYR A 18 -5.87 0.05 9.64
C TYR A 18 -6.42 1.35 10.25
N GLU A 19 -7.72 1.55 10.15
CA GLU A 19 -8.36 2.81 10.51
C GLU A 19 -8.18 3.17 12.00
N GLU A 20 -8.35 2.19 12.88
CA GLU A 20 -8.19 2.41 14.32
C GLU A 20 -6.76 2.80 14.71
N GLU A 21 -5.76 2.13 14.12
CA GLU A 21 -4.34 2.41 14.36
C GLU A 21 -3.95 3.78 13.84
N VAL A 22 -4.46 4.13 12.66
CA VAL A 22 -4.21 5.44 12.05
C VAL A 22 -4.88 6.54 12.87
N GLU A 23 -6.13 6.36 13.32
CA GLU A 23 -6.83 7.35 14.16
C GLU A 23 -6.17 7.53 15.54
N ARG A 24 -5.77 6.46 16.18
CA ARG A 24 -5.07 6.51 17.47
C ARG A 24 -3.64 7.05 17.37
N GLY A 25 -3.07 7.15 16.16
CA GLY A 25 -1.68 7.55 15.97
C GLY A 25 -0.73 6.45 16.45
N ALA A 26 -0.88 5.26 15.89
CA ALA A 26 -0.04 4.12 16.27
C ALA A 26 1.46 4.44 16.17
N ARG A 27 2.28 3.81 17.00
CA ARG A 27 3.72 4.09 17.12
C ARG A 27 4.54 3.83 15.85
N TRP A 28 4.00 3.03 14.92
CA TRP A 28 4.65 2.76 13.62
C TRP A 28 4.36 3.84 12.57
N LEU A 29 3.53 4.85 12.89
CA LEU A 29 3.17 5.95 12.01
C LEU A 29 3.77 7.27 12.51
N SER A 30 4.60 7.91 11.70
CA SER A 30 4.93 9.32 11.89
C SER A 30 3.70 10.20 11.66
N PRO A 31 3.62 11.41 12.24
CA PRO A 31 2.50 12.31 12.00
C PRO A 31 2.24 12.59 10.51
N PRO A 32 3.25 12.86 9.66
CA PRO A 32 3.04 12.99 8.23
C PRO A 32 2.53 11.73 7.56
N ARG A 33 3.08 10.55 7.92
CA ARG A 33 2.66 9.25 7.40
C ARG A 33 1.21 8.93 7.77
N ARG A 34 0.78 9.31 8.97
CA ARG A 34 -0.60 9.19 9.40
C ARG A 34 -1.55 9.96 8.48
N GLN A 35 -1.22 11.19 8.12
CA GLN A 35 -2.03 11.98 7.19
C GLN A 35 -2.05 11.37 5.78
N GLN A 36 -0.93 10.83 5.34
CA GLN A 36 -0.85 10.11 4.06
C GLN A 36 -1.79 8.90 4.03
N TYR A 37 -1.79 8.06 5.07
CA TYR A 37 -2.71 6.91 5.15
C TYR A 37 -4.18 7.34 5.21
N LYS A 38 -4.51 8.41 5.94
CA LYS A 38 -5.88 8.94 5.96
C LYS A 38 -6.37 9.34 4.57
N LYS A 39 -5.53 10.00 3.80
CA LYS A 39 -5.88 10.36 2.42
C LYS A 39 -6.00 9.14 1.52
N LEU A 40 -5.11 8.16 1.66
CA LEU A 40 -5.19 6.91 0.91
C LEU A 40 -6.49 6.15 1.22
N TYR A 41 -6.88 6.07 2.48
CA TYR A 41 -8.11 5.38 2.88
C TYR A 41 -9.37 6.11 2.41
N ALA A 42 -9.35 7.45 2.40
CA ALA A 42 -10.43 8.23 1.80
C ALA A 42 -10.57 7.94 0.30
N LEU A 43 -9.47 7.91 -0.44
CA LEU A 43 -9.46 7.55 -1.87
C LEU A 43 -10.01 6.13 -2.11
N VAL A 44 -9.58 5.16 -1.31
CA VAL A 44 -10.10 3.77 -1.37
C VAL A 44 -11.62 3.75 -1.18
N GLY A 45 -12.13 4.50 -0.21
CA GLY A 45 -13.57 4.63 0.04
C GLY A 45 -14.32 5.29 -1.12
N GLU A 46 -13.78 6.34 -1.69
CA GLU A 46 -14.36 7.05 -2.85
C GLU A 46 -14.42 6.16 -4.10
N LEU A 47 -13.37 5.38 -4.34
CA LEU A 47 -13.30 4.46 -5.47
C LEU A 47 -14.14 3.19 -5.27
N GLY A 48 -14.50 2.87 -4.03
CA GLY A 48 -15.22 1.63 -3.69
C GLY A 48 -14.44 0.36 -4.01
N VAL A 49 -13.11 0.40 -3.89
CA VAL A 49 -12.21 -0.74 -4.13
C VAL A 49 -11.51 -1.15 -2.85
N GLU A 50 -11.04 -2.39 -2.81
CA GLU A 50 -10.20 -2.85 -1.71
C GLU A 50 -8.76 -2.30 -1.83
N LEU A 51 -8.13 -1.99 -0.70
CA LEU A 51 -6.77 -1.45 -0.68
C LEU A 51 -5.74 -2.38 -1.35
N PRO A 52 -5.76 -3.72 -1.15
CA PRO A 52 -4.86 -4.62 -1.88
C PRO A 52 -5.06 -4.60 -3.40
N GLU A 53 -6.30 -4.46 -3.87
CA GLU A 53 -6.60 -4.30 -5.30
C GLU A 53 -5.96 -3.03 -5.85
N LEU A 54 -6.17 -1.91 -5.16
CA LEU A 54 -5.60 -0.62 -5.57
C LEU A 54 -4.08 -0.69 -5.64
N ALA A 55 -3.44 -1.27 -4.60
CA ALA A 55 -1.99 -1.41 -4.53
C ALA A 55 -1.43 -2.29 -5.66
N LEU A 56 -2.05 -3.43 -5.94
CA LEU A 56 -1.63 -4.33 -7.00
C LEU A 56 -1.78 -3.68 -8.38
N ARG A 57 -2.92 -3.06 -8.64
CA ARG A 57 -3.19 -2.39 -9.91
C ARG A 57 -2.30 -1.17 -10.13
N PHE A 58 -1.95 -0.45 -9.05
CA PHE A 58 -0.96 0.64 -9.12
C PHE A 58 0.38 0.14 -9.67
N VAL A 59 0.90 -0.96 -9.14
CA VAL A 59 2.14 -1.56 -9.62
C VAL A 59 2.01 -2.03 -11.07
N LEU A 60 0.90 -2.67 -11.42
CA LEU A 60 0.63 -3.17 -12.78
C LEU A 60 0.39 -2.03 -13.80
N SER A 61 0.16 -0.81 -13.35
CA SER A 61 -0.01 0.34 -14.22
C SER A 61 1.30 0.83 -14.83
N ASN A 62 2.45 0.41 -14.30
CA ASN A 62 3.74 0.74 -14.89
C ASN A 62 4.09 -0.27 -16.00
N PRO A 63 4.19 0.18 -17.27
CA PRO A 63 4.42 -0.71 -18.42
C PRO A 63 5.80 -1.35 -18.43
N ASP A 64 6.76 -0.84 -17.66
CA ASP A 64 8.11 -1.38 -17.58
C ASP A 64 8.18 -2.63 -16.69
N ILE A 65 7.16 -2.90 -15.90
CA ILE A 65 7.12 -4.04 -14.98
C ILE A 65 6.70 -5.30 -15.74
N SER A 66 7.54 -6.32 -15.66
CA SER A 66 7.32 -7.60 -16.35
C SER A 66 6.45 -8.55 -15.54
N THR A 67 6.59 -8.54 -14.22
CA THR A 67 5.80 -9.39 -13.30
C THR A 67 5.81 -8.87 -11.87
N VAL A 68 4.79 -9.23 -11.11
CA VAL A 68 4.62 -8.87 -9.70
C VAL A 68 4.48 -10.14 -8.87
N LEU A 69 5.27 -10.26 -7.81
CA LEU A 69 5.18 -11.35 -6.86
C LEU A 69 4.22 -10.96 -5.74
N MET A 70 3.05 -11.57 -5.74
CA MET A 70 1.98 -11.32 -4.77
C MET A 70 1.86 -12.48 -3.80
N GLY A 71 2.03 -12.23 -2.51
CA GLY A 71 1.77 -13.22 -1.47
C GLY A 71 0.27 -13.42 -1.24
N ALA A 72 -0.13 -14.65 -0.92
CA ALA A 72 -1.49 -14.98 -0.51
C ALA A 72 -1.45 -16.09 0.55
N ARG A 73 -2.35 -16.03 1.54
CA ARG A 73 -2.46 -17.00 2.64
C ARG A 73 -3.73 -17.81 2.60
N SER A 74 -4.64 -17.49 1.68
CA SER A 74 -5.91 -18.20 1.50
C SER A 74 -6.28 -18.27 0.01
N VAL A 75 -7.18 -19.19 -0.33
CA VAL A 75 -7.75 -19.29 -1.68
C VAL A 75 -8.45 -17.99 -2.07
N GLN A 76 -9.19 -17.40 -1.13
CA GLN A 76 -9.87 -16.13 -1.35
C GLN A 76 -8.90 -15.00 -1.74
N GLU A 77 -7.76 -14.88 -1.04
CA GLU A 77 -6.75 -13.88 -1.39
C GLU A 77 -6.16 -14.11 -2.79
N VAL A 78 -5.96 -15.37 -3.20
CA VAL A 78 -5.52 -15.71 -4.56
C VAL A 78 -6.56 -15.27 -5.59
N GLU A 79 -7.83 -15.59 -5.38
CA GLU A 79 -8.93 -15.22 -6.27
C GLU A 79 -9.06 -13.69 -6.40
N GLN A 80 -8.97 -12.97 -5.28
CA GLN A 80 -8.98 -11.51 -5.27
C GLN A 80 -7.80 -10.91 -6.03
N ASN A 81 -6.59 -11.45 -5.85
CA ASN A 81 -5.40 -10.99 -6.55
C ASN A 81 -5.50 -11.22 -8.07
N VAL A 82 -6.03 -12.38 -8.48
CA VAL A 82 -6.27 -12.69 -9.90
C VAL A 82 -7.32 -11.74 -10.49
N ALA A 83 -8.42 -11.53 -9.79
CA ALA A 83 -9.48 -10.62 -10.22
C ALA A 83 -8.97 -9.18 -10.36
N ALA A 84 -8.16 -8.71 -9.41
CA ALA A 84 -7.51 -7.39 -9.48
C ALA A 84 -6.57 -7.28 -10.69
N ALA A 85 -5.74 -8.29 -10.93
CA ALA A 85 -4.83 -8.32 -12.07
C ALA A 85 -5.58 -8.33 -13.42
N GLN A 86 -6.72 -9.02 -13.51
CA GLN A 86 -7.56 -9.04 -14.72
C GLN A 86 -8.19 -7.68 -15.03
N LYS A 87 -8.42 -6.84 -14.04
CA LYS A 87 -8.89 -5.45 -14.25
C LYS A 87 -7.81 -4.56 -14.89
N GLY A 88 -6.54 -4.95 -14.80
CA GLY A 88 -5.42 -4.25 -15.41
C GLY A 88 -5.05 -2.94 -14.74
N ALA A 89 -4.45 -2.03 -15.51
CA ALA A 89 -3.99 -0.73 -15.05
C ALA A 89 -5.12 0.12 -14.44
N LEU A 90 -4.74 1.04 -13.58
CA LEU A 90 -5.64 2.09 -13.08
C LEU A 90 -5.80 3.19 -14.13
N GLU A 91 -6.91 3.94 -14.04
CA GLU A 91 -7.12 5.15 -14.81
C GLU A 91 -6.08 6.21 -14.43
N GLU A 92 -5.70 7.05 -15.40
CA GLU A 92 -4.65 8.06 -15.21
C GLU A 92 -4.96 9.03 -14.07
N GLU A 93 -6.22 9.46 -13.95
CA GLU A 93 -6.68 10.32 -12.86
C GLU A 93 -6.45 9.70 -11.47
N VAL A 94 -6.66 8.39 -11.34
CA VAL A 94 -6.43 7.66 -10.08
C VAL A 94 -4.93 7.56 -9.80
N LEU A 95 -4.12 7.34 -10.84
CA LEU A 95 -2.66 7.31 -10.70
C LEU A 95 -2.11 8.66 -10.24
N GLU A 96 -2.62 9.76 -10.77
CA GLU A 96 -2.25 11.11 -10.34
C GLU A 96 -2.60 11.35 -8.86
N GLN A 97 -3.81 10.98 -8.44
CA GLN A 97 -4.22 11.08 -7.03
C GLN A 97 -3.33 10.24 -6.09
N ILE A 98 -2.98 9.03 -6.50
CA ILE A 98 -2.06 8.18 -5.72
C ILE A 98 -0.67 8.83 -5.66
N GLN A 99 -0.18 9.40 -6.75
CA GLN A 99 1.11 10.07 -6.78
C GLN A 99 1.13 11.28 -5.85
N GLU A 100 0.10 12.10 -5.84
CA GLU A 100 -0.04 13.22 -4.88
C GLU A 100 0.00 12.74 -3.43
N ILE A 101 -0.67 11.62 -3.13
CA ILE A 101 -0.63 11.01 -1.79
C ILE A 101 0.78 10.49 -1.48
N ALA A 102 1.44 9.84 -2.43
CA ALA A 102 2.79 9.33 -2.25
C ALA A 102 3.79 10.46 -1.96
N ASP A 103 3.67 11.58 -2.65
CA ASP A 103 4.56 12.74 -2.53
C ASP A 103 4.41 13.48 -1.19
N MET A 104 3.35 13.24 -0.42
CA MET A 104 3.19 13.81 0.92
C MET A 104 4.30 13.37 1.89
N VAL A 105 4.85 12.16 1.70
CA VAL A 105 5.97 11.63 2.49
C VAL A 105 6.95 10.93 1.54
N PRO A 106 7.91 11.65 0.97
CA PRO A 106 8.82 11.14 -0.07
C PRO A 106 9.93 10.25 0.47
N PHE A 107 9.75 9.67 1.65
CA PHE A 107 10.71 8.80 2.31
C PHE A 107 10.14 7.38 2.43
N ARG A 108 11.03 6.39 2.36
CA ARG A 108 10.67 5.04 2.79
C ARG A 108 10.47 5.03 4.31
N PRO A 109 9.64 4.12 4.86
CA PRO A 109 9.38 4.09 6.30
C PRO A 109 10.63 4.02 7.17
N PHE A 110 11.70 3.36 6.69
CA PHE A 110 12.96 3.23 7.42
C PHE A 110 13.91 4.45 7.29
N GLU A 111 13.61 5.34 6.36
CA GLU A 111 14.44 6.49 6.01
C GLU A 111 13.81 7.80 6.47
N GLU A 112 12.67 7.72 7.14
CA GLU A 112 11.97 8.90 7.61
C GLU A 112 12.79 9.65 8.68
N PRO A 113 13.02 10.96 8.52
CA PRO A 113 13.80 11.74 9.47
C PRO A 113 13.14 11.91 10.85
N PHE A 114 11.90 11.46 10.98
CA PHE A 114 11.08 11.57 12.19
C PHE A 114 11.33 10.46 13.23
N GLY A 115 12.27 9.56 12.95
CA GLY A 115 12.72 8.56 13.91
C GLY A 115 11.60 7.64 14.39
N LEU A 116 11.01 6.86 13.48
CA LEU A 116 10.13 5.78 13.90
C LEU A 116 10.97 4.68 14.55
N PRO A 117 10.83 4.44 15.85
CA PRO A 117 11.52 3.33 16.46
C PRO A 117 10.81 2.04 16.04
N PHE A 118 11.41 1.29 15.13
CA PHE A 118 11.13 -0.13 15.02
C PHE A 118 11.68 -0.81 16.27
N THR A 119 10.94 -0.71 17.37
CA THR A 119 11.28 -1.40 18.61
C THR A 119 10.76 -2.83 18.56
N ARG A 120 11.25 -3.67 19.48
CA ARG A 120 10.74 -5.06 19.66
C ARG A 120 9.23 -5.14 19.89
N ASP A 121 8.60 -4.04 20.24
CA ASP A 121 7.16 -3.92 20.48
C ASP A 121 6.37 -3.49 19.25
N TYR A 122 7.00 -3.39 18.08
CA TYR A 122 6.32 -3.08 16.83
C TYR A 122 5.34 -4.19 16.45
N LYS A 123 4.05 -3.85 16.47
CA LYS A 123 2.93 -4.75 16.12
C LYS A 123 2.15 -4.25 14.90
N GLY A 124 2.75 -3.35 14.14
CA GLY A 124 2.14 -2.84 12.91
C GLY A 124 2.27 -3.81 11.73
N PRO A 125 1.83 -3.39 10.53
CA PRO A 125 1.94 -4.15 9.31
C PRO A 125 3.37 -4.64 9.05
N GLY A 126 3.52 -5.92 8.69
CA GLY A 126 4.83 -6.56 8.50
C GLY A 126 5.57 -6.94 9.80
N GLY A 127 5.03 -6.60 10.95
CA GLY A 127 5.49 -7.12 12.24
C GLY A 127 5.11 -8.60 12.38
N ALA A 128 6.06 -9.41 12.78
CA ALA A 128 5.80 -10.83 13.06
C ALA A 128 5.00 -11.01 14.35
#